data_44803f5ed562940749d0645669ce6ba8
#
_entry.id   44803f5ed562940749d0645669ce6ba8
#
_cell.length_a   1.000
_cell.length_b   1.000
_cell.length_c   1.000
_cell.angle_alpha   90.00
_cell.angle_beta   90.00
_cell.angle_gamma   90.00
#
_symmetry.space_group_name_H-M   'P 1'
#
loop_
_entity.id
_entity.type
_entity.pdbx_description
1 polymer ?
#
loop_
_entity_poly.entity_id
_entity_poly.type
_entity_poly.pdbx_seq_one_letter_code
_entity_poly.pdbx_strand_id
1 'polypeptide(L)'
;MYKDMIDTIGYVKQADPELGEAMDRELGRQRQNIELIASENIVSPAVMAAMGSVLTNKYAEGYPGHRYYGGCQFVDEVEQIAIDRACKLFGAKYANVQPHSGAQANLAVYFALLNLGDTVMGMDLSQGGHLTHGSPVNMSGKNYNFVSYGVSAEDGRIDYAALAKQVAKVRPKLIVAGASAYPRAIDFEKLAEIAHGYGAMLMVDMAHIAGLVAGGQHQSPVPYADVVTTTTHKTLRGPRGGLILTNNEYLIKRINSAIFPGTQGGPLEHVIAAKAVCFGEALKPEFKEYARKIVENAKALEAELTARGVKLVSGGTDNHLLLIDLTDEDCTGKELEHNLDEVHITANKNTVPGEKRSPFVTSGVRIGTPAVTTRGMGVEEMKIIADCIADCIFDFAAKKDDIAKRVADLTAKFPLYE
;
A
#
# COMPACT_ATOMS: atom_id res chain seq x y z
N MET A 1 -5.52 -21.72 -4.74
CA MET A 1 -4.25 -21.10 -4.32
C MET A 1 -3.13 -21.56 -5.25
N TYR A 2 -2.06 -20.83 -5.36
CA TYR A 2 -1.00 -21.02 -6.36
C TYR A 2 -0.20 -22.30 -6.09
N LYS A 3 -0.44 -23.35 -6.89
CA LYS A 3 0.20 -24.66 -6.74
C LYS A 3 1.40 -24.87 -7.68
N ASP A 4 1.47 -24.12 -8.78
CA ASP A 4 2.45 -24.34 -9.85
C ASP A 4 3.50 -23.23 -9.86
N MET A 5 4.22 -23.06 -8.75
CA MET A 5 5.34 -22.12 -8.71
C MET A 5 6.58 -22.72 -9.40
N ILE A 6 7.19 -21.95 -10.31
CA ILE A 6 8.50 -22.31 -10.87
C ILE A 6 9.53 -22.31 -9.73
N ASP A 7 10.35 -23.35 -9.64
CA ASP A 7 11.41 -23.45 -8.63
C ASP A 7 12.57 -22.49 -8.93
N THR A 8 12.28 -21.18 -8.77
CA THR A 8 13.29 -20.13 -8.97
C THR A 8 14.35 -20.15 -7.86
N ILE A 9 14.00 -20.57 -6.65
CA ILE A 9 14.92 -20.68 -5.52
C ILE A 9 15.92 -21.80 -5.78
N GLY A 10 15.48 -22.94 -6.29
CA GLY A 10 16.37 -24.06 -6.67
C GLY A 10 17.39 -23.64 -7.74
N TYR A 11 17.00 -22.85 -8.74
CA TYR A 11 17.95 -22.31 -9.74
C TYR A 11 18.97 -21.37 -9.10
N VAL A 12 18.54 -20.45 -8.21
CA VAL A 12 19.47 -19.56 -7.50
C VAL A 12 20.42 -20.37 -6.61
N LYS A 13 19.92 -21.39 -5.91
CA LYS A 13 20.71 -22.25 -5.02
C LYS A 13 21.80 -23.04 -5.77
N GLN A 14 21.58 -23.38 -7.03
CA GLN A 14 22.59 -24.00 -7.88
C GLN A 14 23.73 -23.04 -8.26
N ALA A 15 23.40 -21.76 -8.46
CA ALA A 15 24.36 -20.72 -8.86
C ALA A 15 25.06 -20.07 -7.66
N ASP A 16 24.29 -19.84 -6.60
CA ASP A 16 24.70 -19.19 -5.35
C ASP A 16 24.00 -19.89 -4.16
N PRO A 17 24.63 -20.89 -3.56
CA PRO A 17 24.05 -21.65 -2.46
C PRO A 17 23.71 -20.80 -1.24
N GLU A 18 24.57 -19.83 -0.88
CA GLU A 18 24.38 -18.98 0.31
C GLU A 18 23.12 -18.11 0.16
N LEU A 19 22.95 -17.46 -0.99
CA LEU A 19 21.76 -16.66 -1.31
C LEU A 19 20.52 -17.55 -1.40
N GLY A 20 20.62 -18.69 -2.08
CA GLY A 20 19.51 -19.63 -2.23
C GLY A 20 18.99 -20.16 -0.89
N GLU A 21 19.89 -20.45 0.07
CA GLU A 21 19.50 -20.84 1.44
C GLU A 21 18.82 -19.71 2.21
N ALA A 22 19.24 -18.46 2.03
CA ALA A 22 18.56 -17.31 2.62
C ALA A 22 17.14 -17.14 2.06
N MET A 23 16.98 -17.33 0.75
CA MET A 23 15.65 -17.30 0.09
C MET A 23 14.74 -18.44 0.55
N ASP A 24 15.28 -19.65 0.74
CA ASP A 24 14.51 -20.78 1.31
C ASP A 24 14.01 -20.48 2.73
N ARG A 25 14.86 -19.87 3.57
CA ARG A 25 14.44 -19.45 4.93
C ARG A 25 13.33 -18.40 4.89
N GLU A 26 13.40 -17.43 3.97
CA GLU A 26 12.32 -16.44 3.81
C GLU A 26 11.02 -17.09 3.31
N LEU A 27 11.09 -18.01 2.35
CA LEU A 27 9.92 -18.78 1.93
C LEU A 27 9.31 -19.58 3.09
N GLY A 28 10.19 -20.22 3.91
CA GLY A 28 9.79 -20.92 5.13
C GLY A 28 9.06 -19.99 6.11
N ARG A 29 9.60 -18.78 6.35
CA ARG A 29 8.96 -17.76 7.18
C ARG A 29 7.58 -17.38 6.65
N GLN A 30 7.46 -17.07 5.36
CA GLN A 30 6.18 -16.69 4.75
C GLN A 30 5.13 -17.81 4.85
N ARG A 31 5.55 -19.07 4.75
CA ARG A 31 4.67 -20.23 4.93
C ARG A 31 4.18 -20.39 6.35
N GLN A 32 5.05 -20.17 7.33
CA GLN A 32 4.77 -20.38 8.75
C GLN A 32 4.04 -19.21 9.41
N ASN A 33 4.23 -17.98 8.90
CA ASN A 33 3.67 -16.78 9.51
C ASN A 33 2.28 -16.44 8.99
N ILE A 34 1.45 -15.88 9.86
CA ILE A 34 0.25 -15.13 9.50
C ILE A 34 0.68 -13.69 9.22
N GLU A 35 0.58 -13.25 7.96
CA GLU A 35 0.99 -11.92 7.53
C GLU A 35 -0.16 -10.92 7.70
N LEU A 36 -0.01 -9.98 8.64
CA LEU A 36 -0.98 -8.93 8.93
C LEU A 36 -0.43 -7.51 8.67
N ILE A 37 0.77 -7.36 8.12
CA ILE A 37 1.22 -6.03 7.68
C ILE A 37 0.30 -5.55 6.56
N ALA A 38 -0.43 -4.46 6.83
CA ALA A 38 -1.49 -3.95 5.93
C ALA A 38 -0.99 -3.55 4.54
N SER A 39 0.31 -3.33 4.38
CA SER A 39 0.97 -2.96 3.12
C SER A 39 1.63 -4.15 2.40
N GLU A 40 1.45 -5.37 2.88
CA GLU A 40 1.98 -6.57 2.25
C GLU A 40 0.90 -7.44 1.63
N ASN A 41 1.31 -8.23 0.66
CA ASN A 41 0.43 -9.16 -0.04
C ASN A 41 1.25 -10.30 -0.67
N ILE A 42 0.57 -11.31 -1.15
CA ILE A 42 1.13 -12.49 -1.78
C ILE A 42 0.79 -12.43 -3.27
N VAL A 43 1.81 -12.30 -4.11
CA VAL A 43 1.63 -12.20 -5.57
C VAL A 43 1.42 -13.56 -6.22
N SER A 44 0.84 -13.57 -7.42
CA SER A 44 0.70 -14.79 -8.21
C SER A 44 2.05 -15.28 -8.75
N PRO A 45 2.20 -16.59 -9.02
CA PRO A 45 3.37 -17.13 -9.70
C PRO A 45 3.65 -16.46 -11.05
N ALA A 46 2.62 -16.03 -11.77
CA ALA A 46 2.75 -15.32 -13.03
C ALA A 46 3.40 -13.93 -12.88
N VAL A 47 3.09 -13.21 -11.79
CA VAL A 47 3.75 -11.94 -11.46
C VAL A 47 5.24 -12.19 -11.16
N MET A 48 5.58 -13.21 -10.37
CA MET A 48 6.97 -13.58 -10.07
C MET A 48 7.73 -14.01 -11.33
N ALA A 49 7.13 -14.81 -12.20
CA ALA A 49 7.73 -15.25 -13.45
C ALA A 49 8.04 -14.08 -14.40
N ALA A 50 7.13 -13.10 -14.50
CA ALA A 50 7.37 -11.90 -15.29
C ALA A 50 8.56 -11.08 -14.74
N MET A 51 8.69 -10.96 -13.41
CA MET A 51 9.82 -10.31 -12.75
C MET A 51 11.16 -10.96 -13.06
N GLY A 52 11.21 -12.30 -13.18
CA GLY A 52 12.41 -13.08 -13.51
C GLY A 52 12.64 -13.29 -15.01
N SER A 53 11.99 -12.53 -15.89
CA SER A 53 12.06 -12.72 -17.34
C SER A 53 13.26 -12.05 -18.00
N VAL A 54 13.49 -12.41 -19.27
CA VAL A 54 14.56 -11.82 -20.13
C VAL A 54 14.41 -10.31 -20.35
N LEU A 55 13.28 -9.73 -20.01
CA LEU A 55 13.04 -8.29 -20.12
C LEU A 55 13.97 -7.47 -19.21
N THR A 56 14.57 -8.09 -18.20
CA THR A 56 15.61 -7.46 -17.35
C THR A 56 16.85 -7.06 -18.15
N ASN A 57 17.10 -7.68 -19.32
CA ASN A 57 18.28 -7.41 -20.16
C ASN A 57 18.11 -6.16 -21.03
N LYS A 58 16.88 -5.61 -21.16
CA LYS A 58 16.59 -4.57 -22.15
C LYS A 58 16.67 -3.16 -21.59
N TYR A 59 17.48 -2.30 -22.20
CA TYR A 59 17.52 -0.86 -21.94
C TYR A 59 16.55 -0.13 -22.86
N ALA A 60 15.58 0.62 -22.31
CA ALA A 60 14.47 1.19 -23.06
C ALA A 60 14.11 2.63 -22.64
N GLU A 61 15.12 3.51 -22.49
CA GLU A 61 14.85 4.94 -22.18
C GLU A 61 13.90 5.58 -23.18
N GLY A 62 13.01 6.41 -22.69
CA GLY A 62 11.92 7.00 -23.46
C GLY A 62 10.59 6.27 -23.21
N TYR A 63 9.71 6.29 -24.21
CA TYR A 63 8.35 5.76 -24.13
C TYR A 63 8.02 4.92 -25.37
N PRO A 64 6.97 4.06 -25.36
CA PRO A 64 6.58 3.30 -26.54
C PRO A 64 6.50 4.15 -27.81
N GLY A 65 7.18 3.71 -28.88
CA GLY A 65 7.29 4.42 -30.14
C GLY A 65 8.27 5.60 -30.14
N HIS A 66 8.81 6.00 -29.00
CA HIS A 66 9.73 7.15 -28.83
C HIS A 66 10.89 6.78 -27.92
N ARG A 67 11.63 5.72 -28.27
CA ARG A 67 12.78 5.23 -27.51
C ARG A 67 14.08 5.86 -27.98
N TYR A 68 15.04 5.98 -27.08
CA TYR A 68 16.41 6.41 -27.38
C TYR A 68 17.30 5.27 -27.84
N TYR A 69 16.83 4.02 -27.75
CA TYR A 69 17.58 2.78 -28.07
C TYR A 69 16.84 1.96 -29.12
N GLY A 70 17.61 1.21 -29.94
CA GLY A 70 17.03 0.23 -30.86
C GLY A 70 16.58 -1.05 -30.17
N GLY A 71 15.82 -1.89 -30.90
CA GLY A 71 15.40 -3.21 -30.44
C GLY A 71 14.27 -3.16 -29.40
N CYS A 72 13.48 -2.10 -29.37
CA CYS A 72 12.43 -1.90 -28.37
C CYS A 72 11.04 -2.34 -28.83
N GLN A 73 10.87 -2.88 -30.03
CA GLN A 73 9.57 -3.18 -30.62
C GLN A 73 8.68 -4.07 -29.69
N PHE A 74 9.26 -5.01 -28.97
CA PHE A 74 8.50 -5.91 -28.11
C PHE A 74 8.32 -5.38 -26.68
N VAL A 75 9.28 -4.64 -26.14
CA VAL A 75 9.08 -3.94 -24.85
C VAL A 75 8.08 -2.80 -24.98
N ASP A 76 7.97 -2.20 -26.15
CA ASP A 76 6.91 -1.21 -26.45
C ASP A 76 5.51 -1.86 -26.32
N GLU A 77 5.35 -3.08 -26.85
CA GLU A 77 4.10 -3.83 -26.70
C GLU A 77 3.83 -4.14 -25.21
N VAL A 78 4.83 -4.59 -24.45
CA VAL A 78 4.71 -4.89 -23.02
C VAL A 78 4.28 -3.66 -22.22
N GLU A 79 4.95 -2.53 -22.43
CA GLU A 79 4.64 -1.29 -21.73
C GLU A 79 3.26 -0.75 -22.13
N GLN A 80 2.90 -0.81 -23.42
CA GLN A 80 1.57 -0.41 -23.89
C GLN A 80 0.46 -1.27 -23.27
N ILE A 81 0.64 -2.59 -23.17
CA ILE A 81 -0.31 -3.49 -22.49
C ILE A 81 -0.50 -3.06 -21.03
N ALA A 82 0.58 -2.71 -20.33
CA ALA A 82 0.49 -2.23 -18.94
C ALA A 82 -0.27 -0.91 -18.84
N ILE A 83 0.01 0.06 -19.74
CA ILE A 83 -0.68 1.35 -19.81
C ILE A 83 -2.18 1.14 -20.05
N ASP A 84 -2.54 0.38 -21.09
CA ASP A 84 -3.94 0.16 -21.48
C ASP A 84 -4.73 -0.53 -20.36
N ARG A 85 -4.13 -1.53 -19.71
CA ARG A 85 -4.75 -2.23 -18.59
C ARG A 85 -4.91 -1.33 -17.36
N ALA A 86 -3.92 -0.50 -17.05
CA ALA A 86 -4.02 0.48 -15.95
C ALA A 86 -5.15 1.49 -16.21
N CYS A 87 -5.20 2.06 -17.41
CA CYS A 87 -6.26 2.96 -17.81
C CYS A 87 -7.64 2.31 -17.70
N LYS A 88 -7.79 1.09 -18.22
CA LYS A 88 -9.05 0.34 -18.16
C LYS A 88 -9.46 0.01 -16.72
N LEU A 89 -8.51 -0.42 -15.89
CA LEU A 89 -8.75 -0.86 -14.51
C LEU A 89 -9.28 0.27 -13.63
N PHE A 90 -8.70 1.45 -13.77
CA PHE A 90 -9.01 2.61 -12.92
C PHE A 90 -9.91 3.64 -13.57
N GLY A 91 -10.27 3.46 -14.85
CA GLY A 91 -11.08 4.44 -15.60
C GLY A 91 -10.35 5.76 -15.86
N ALA A 92 -9.01 5.72 -15.96
CA ALA A 92 -8.19 6.88 -16.28
C ALA A 92 -7.95 7.01 -17.79
N LYS A 93 -7.76 8.25 -18.28
CA LYS A 93 -7.42 8.50 -19.68
C LYS A 93 -5.94 8.23 -19.97
N TYR A 94 -5.07 8.48 -19.00
CA TYR A 94 -3.62 8.38 -19.15
C TYR A 94 -3.00 7.70 -17.94
N ALA A 95 -1.97 6.91 -18.20
CA ALA A 95 -1.18 6.23 -17.18
C ALA A 95 0.32 6.32 -17.51
N ASN A 96 1.16 6.49 -16.47
CA ASN A 96 2.59 6.24 -16.53
C ASN A 96 2.94 5.06 -15.64
N VAL A 97 3.46 3.98 -16.23
CA VAL A 97 3.77 2.69 -15.55
C VAL A 97 5.25 2.56 -15.19
N GLN A 98 6.08 3.56 -15.51
CA GLN A 98 7.52 3.51 -15.32
C GLN A 98 8.02 3.80 -13.89
N PRO A 99 7.28 4.44 -12.95
CA PRO A 99 7.80 4.66 -11.61
C PRO A 99 8.28 3.36 -10.94
N HIS A 100 9.52 3.36 -10.45
CA HIS A 100 10.12 2.19 -9.80
C HIS A 100 9.49 1.88 -8.43
N SER A 101 8.90 2.89 -7.79
CA SER A 101 8.18 2.77 -6.51
C SER A 101 7.11 3.84 -6.37
N GLY A 102 6.22 3.69 -5.37
CA GLY A 102 5.26 4.75 -5.01
C GLY A 102 5.94 6.04 -4.59
N ALA A 103 7.06 5.96 -3.87
CA ALA A 103 7.84 7.14 -3.48
C ALA A 103 8.35 7.91 -4.71
N GLN A 104 8.87 7.21 -5.72
CA GLN A 104 9.32 7.85 -6.96
C GLN A 104 8.15 8.40 -7.79
N ALA A 105 6.99 7.73 -7.79
CA ALA A 105 5.78 8.28 -8.39
C ALA A 105 5.39 9.62 -7.76
N ASN A 106 5.37 9.70 -6.42
CA ASN A 106 5.07 10.93 -5.70
C ASN A 106 6.10 12.03 -5.99
N LEU A 107 7.40 11.70 -5.95
CA LEU A 107 8.47 12.65 -6.26
C LEU A 107 8.39 13.20 -7.69
N ALA A 108 8.07 12.34 -8.67
CA ALA A 108 7.89 12.76 -10.05
C ALA A 108 6.71 13.72 -10.22
N VAL A 109 5.60 13.48 -9.49
CA VAL A 109 4.46 14.41 -9.49
C VAL A 109 4.85 15.75 -8.86
N TYR A 110 5.55 15.77 -7.74
CA TYR A 110 6.05 17.02 -7.15
C TYR A 110 6.98 17.76 -8.11
N PHE A 111 7.94 17.05 -8.71
CA PHE A 111 8.86 17.61 -9.69
C PHE A 111 8.13 18.17 -10.93
N ALA A 112 7.07 17.50 -11.37
CA ALA A 112 6.25 17.95 -12.49
C ALA A 112 5.44 19.21 -12.19
N LEU A 113 4.89 19.35 -10.97
CA LEU A 113 3.84 20.32 -10.66
C LEU A 113 4.32 21.53 -9.84
N LEU A 114 5.43 21.40 -9.13
CA LEU A 114 5.87 22.36 -8.13
C LEU A 114 7.24 22.94 -8.45
N ASN A 115 7.52 24.12 -7.91
CA ASN A 115 8.87 24.66 -7.77
C ASN A 115 9.38 24.38 -6.35
N LEU A 116 10.70 24.35 -6.18
CA LEU A 116 11.30 24.20 -4.84
C LEU A 116 10.79 25.30 -3.90
N GLY A 117 10.40 24.88 -2.69
CA GLY A 117 9.85 25.78 -1.67
C GLY A 117 8.35 26.07 -1.81
N ASP A 118 7.66 25.59 -2.84
CA ASP A 118 6.21 25.74 -2.95
C ASP A 118 5.49 25.12 -1.75
N THR A 119 4.39 25.74 -1.32
CA THR A 119 3.60 25.26 -0.19
C THR A 119 2.67 24.11 -0.62
N VAL A 120 2.74 23.03 0.12
CA VAL A 120 1.95 21.80 -0.08
C VAL A 120 1.26 21.44 1.23
N MET A 121 0.08 20.87 1.19
CA MET A 121 -0.55 20.26 2.36
C MET A 121 -0.60 18.75 2.21
N GLY A 122 -0.26 18.03 3.28
CA GLY A 122 -0.30 16.57 3.35
C GLY A 122 -0.75 16.08 4.73
N MET A 123 -1.25 14.83 4.81
CA MET A 123 -1.64 14.26 6.09
C MET A 123 -0.41 14.04 6.97
N ASP A 124 -0.52 14.40 8.24
CA ASP A 124 0.55 14.24 9.24
C ASP A 124 0.96 12.76 9.37
N LEU A 125 2.27 12.52 9.42
CA LEU A 125 2.84 11.17 9.53
C LEU A 125 2.35 10.44 10.79
N SER A 126 2.26 11.16 11.91
CA SER A 126 1.81 10.60 13.19
C SER A 126 0.31 10.28 13.23
N GLN A 127 -0.45 10.80 12.26
CA GLN A 127 -1.90 10.63 12.16
C GLN A 127 -2.33 9.81 10.93
N GLY A 128 -1.39 9.06 10.37
CA GLY A 128 -1.66 8.12 9.29
C GLY A 128 -1.09 8.49 7.92
N GLY A 129 -0.42 9.64 7.76
CA GLY A 129 0.23 10.04 6.52
C GLY A 129 1.38 9.11 6.11
N HIS A 130 1.93 9.36 4.92
CA HIS A 130 3.10 8.64 4.42
C HIS A 130 4.35 9.53 4.50
N LEU A 131 5.56 8.93 4.59
CA LEU A 131 6.82 9.67 4.62
C LEU A 131 6.96 10.67 3.46
N THR A 132 6.50 10.28 2.25
CA THR A 132 6.55 11.16 1.07
C THR A 132 5.47 12.26 1.04
N HIS A 133 4.66 12.37 2.10
CA HIS A 133 3.67 13.43 2.26
C HIS A 133 4.18 14.58 3.15
N GLY A 134 5.48 14.86 3.09
CA GLY A 134 6.07 16.03 3.74
C GLY A 134 6.87 15.76 5.01
N SER A 135 7.21 14.49 5.31
CA SER A 135 8.10 14.19 6.44
C SER A 135 9.44 14.95 6.33
N PRO A 136 9.92 15.60 7.40
CA PRO A 136 11.17 16.38 7.37
C PRO A 136 12.42 15.57 7.00
N VAL A 137 12.38 14.26 7.19
CA VAL A 137 13.49 13.36 6.81
C VAL A 137 13.42 12.90 5.36
N ASN A 138 12.28 13.13 4.69
CA ASN A 138 12.05 12.76 3.29
C ASN A 138 12.36 13.93 2.35
N MET A 139 12.69 13.62 1.07
CA MET A 139 12.88 14.65 0.03
C MET A 139 11.69 15.61 -0.11
N SER A 140 10.46 15.12 0.10
CA SER A 140 9.27 15.96 0.03
C SER A 140 9.32 17.11 1.05
N GLY A 141 9.57 16.80 2.33
CA GLY A 141 9.68 17.80 3.38
C GLY A 141 10.96 18.65 3.34
N LYS A 142 12.02 18.18 2.61
CA LYS A 142 13.25 18.92 2.41
C LYS A 142 13.17 19.95 1.27
N ASN A 143 12.41 19.63 0.22
CA ASN A 143 12.35 20.41 -1.00
C ASN A 143 11.15 21.36 -1.07
N TYR A 144 10.08 21.07 -0.32
CA TYR A 144 8.82 21.81 -0.37
C TYR A 144 8.39 22.23 1.03
N ASN A 145 7.62 23.31 1.12
CA ASN A 145 7.08 23.79 2.38
C ASN A 145 5.78 23.04 2.71
N PHE A 146 5.91 21.89 3.38
CA PHE A 146 4.75 21.10 3.78
C PHE A 146 4.10 21.61 5.05
N VAL A 147 2.78 21.78 4.99
CA VAL A 147 1.91 22.07 6.14
C VAL A 147 1.02 20.87 6.36
N SER A 148 1.11 20.24 7.54
CA SER A 148 0.34 19.05 7.83
C SER A 148 -1.11 19.36 8.14
N TYR A 149 -2.02 18.48 7.70
CA TYR A 149 -3.37 18.36 8.22
C TYR A 149 -3.51 16.99 8.92
N GLY A 150 -4.51 16.87 9.78
CA GLY A 150 -4.67 15.67 10.59
C GLY A 150 -6.12 15.21 10.68
N VAL A 151 -6.36 14.40 11.71
CA VAL A 151 -7.67 13.88 12.07
C VAL A 151 -8.22 14.59 13.32
N SER A 152 -9.52 14.57 13.51
CA SER A 152 -10.18 15.04 14.73
C SER A 152 -9.70 14.23 15.94
N ALA A 153 -9.42 14.91 17.04
CA ALA A 153 -9.08 14.26 18.30
C ALA A 153 -10.29 13.55 18.94
N GLU A 154 -11.51 13.90 18.53
CA GLU A 154 -12.75 13.34 19.08
C GLU A 154 -13.03 11.92 18.56
N ASP A 155 -12.87 11.71 17.24
CA ASP A 155 -13.29 10.47 16.58
C ASP A 155 -12.22 9.84 15.69
N GLY A 156 -11.03 10.45 15.59
CA GLY A 156 -9.93 9.94 14.75
C GLY A 156 -10.22 10.01 13.24
N ARG A 157 -11.17 10.87 12.79
CA ARG A 157 -11.54 11.02 11.38
C ARG A 157 -11.06 12.34 10.80
N ILE A 158 -10.93 12.41 9.48
CA ILE A 158 -10.61 13.66 8.77
C ILE A 158 -11.77 14.64 8.95
N ASP A 159 -11.50 15.80 9.57
CA ASP A 159 -12.45 16.92 9.64
C ASP A 159 -12.29 17.80 8.40
N TYR A 160 -13.15 17.58 7.41
CA TYR A 160 -13.13 18.32 6.15
C TYR A 160 -13.45 19.81 6.33
N ALA A 161 -14.24 20.19 7.35
CA ALA A 161 -14.55 21.59 7.62
C ALA A 161 -13.34 22.33 8.22
N ALA A 162 -12.62 21.69 9.13
CA ALA A 162 -11.36 22.21 9.66
C ALA A 162 -10.29 22.28 8.56
N LEU A 163 -10.20 21.25 7.71
CA LEU A 163 -9.29 21.23 6.56
C LEU A 163 -9.56 22.39 5.60
N ALA A 164 -10.83 22.66 5.25
CA ALA A 164 -11.21 23.77 4.38
C ALA A 164 -10.75 25.12 4.96
N LYS A 165 -10.94 25.34 6.26
CA LYS A 165 -10.48 26.56 6.96
C LYS A 165 -8.95 26.69 6.92
N GLN A 166 -8.24 25.57 7.08
CA GLN A 166 -6.78 25.51 7.02
C GLN A 166 -6.27 25.82 5.60
N VAL A 167 -6.87 25.22 4.57
CA VAL A 167 -6.55 25.46 3.15
C VAL A 167 -6.79 26.93 2.77
N ALA A 168 -7.89 27.52 3.23
CA ALA A 168 -8.19 28.94 3.02
C ALA A 168 -7.10 29.87 3.57
N LYS A 169 -6.49 29.50 4.70
CA LYS A 169 -5.42 30.25 5.35
C LYS A 169 -4.05 30.00 4.70
N VAL A 170 -3.73 28.72 4.42
CA VAL A 170 -2.41 28.28 3.94
C VAL A 170 -2.22 28.58 2.45
N ARG A 171 -3.30 28.45 1.64
CA ARG A 171 -3.28 28.62 0.19
C ARG A 171 -2.20 27.77 -0.49
N PRO A 172 -2.20 26.45 -0.29
CA PRO A 172 -1.21 25.57 -0.90
C PRO A 172 -1.37 25.52 -2.41
N LYS A 173 -0.31 25.17 -3.12
CA LYS A 173 -0.38 24.85 -4.57
C LYS A 173 -0.90 23.45 -4.83
N LEU A 174 -0.66 22.53 -3.89
CA LEU A 174 -1.05 21.12 -3.98
C LEU A 174 -1.53 20.63 -2.62
N ILE A 175 -2.62 19.87 -2.63
CA ILE A 175 -3.05 19.05 -1.50
C ILE A 175 -2.76 17.59 -1.85
N VAL A 176 -2.07 16.89 -0.97
CA VAL A 176 -1.78 15.47 -1.07
C VAL A 176 -2.72 14.73 -0.12
N ALA A 177 -3.60 13.92 -0.68
CA ALA A 177 -4.50 13.04 0.07
C ALA A 177 -4.07 11.58 -0.05
N GLY A 178 -4.57 10.75 0.84
CA GLY A 178 -4.18 9.35 0.97
C GLY A 178 -3.42 9.10 2.27
N ALA A 179 -3.43 7.86 2.72
CA ALA A 179 -2.90 7.52 4.04
C ALA A 179 -2.32 6.10 4.07
N SER A 180 -1.37 5.88 4.99
CA SER A 180 -0.76 4.58 5.27
C SER A 180 -1.39 3.87 6.47
N ALA A 181 -2.01 4.62 7.38
CA ALA A 181 -2.57 4.10 8.64
C ALA A 181 -3.89 4.79 9.01
N TYR A 182 -4.75 5.02 8.05
CA TYR A 182 -6.08 5.60 8.25
C TYR A 182 -7.15 4.55 7.92
N PRO A 183 -7.90 4.07 8.92
CA PRO A 183 -8.81 2.94 8.73
C PRO A 183 -10.17 3.32 8.14
N ARG A 184 -10.46 4.59 7.91
CA ARG A 184 -11.77 5.03 7.41
C ARG A 184 -11.75 5.38 5.92
N ALA A 185 -12.91 5.41 5.32
CA ALA A 185 -13.09 5.88 3.95
C ALA A 185 -12.70 7.36 3.82
N ILE A 186 -12.08 7.71 2.70
CA ILE A 186 -11.72 9.09 2.35
C ILE A 186 -12.67 9.57 1.27
N ASP A 187 -13.28 10.73 1.49
CA ASP A 187 -14.16 11.40 0.54
C ASP A 187 -13.33 12.28 -0.41
N PHE A 188 -13.02 11.72 -1.58
CA PHE A 188 -12.19 12.40 -2.58
C PHE A 188 -12.92 13.52 -3.31
N GLU A 189 -14.26 13.44 -3.43
CA GLU A 189 -15.06 14.50 -4.00
C GLU A 189 -14.98 15.77 -3.15
N LYS A 190 -15.17 15.60 -1.83
CA LYS A 190 -15.06 16.70 -0.89
C LYS A 190 -13.65 17.31 -0.80
N LEU A 191 -12.62 16.48 -0.91
CA LEU A 191 -11.23 16.95 -1.00
C LEU A 191 -10.98 17.76 -2.26
N ALA A 192 -11.54 17.36 -3.40
CA ALA A 192 -11.43 18.09 -4.67
C ALA A 192 -12.18 19.43 -4.58
N GLU A 193 -13.39 19.47 -4.02
CA GLU A 193 -14.12 20.72 -3.78
C GLU A 193 -13.30 21.69 -2.94
N ILE A 194 -12.67 21.21 -1.86
CA ILE A 194 -11.80 22.03 -1.01
C ILE A 194 -10.58 22.52 -1.77
N ALA A 195 -9.85 21.62 -2.43
CA ALA A 195 -8.62 21.97 -3.15
C ALA A 195 -8.91 22.99 -4.27
N HIS A 196 -9.80 22.64 -5.18
CA HIS A 196 -10.12 23.45 -6.36
C HIS A 196 -10.81 24.77 -5.97
N GLY A 197 -11.65 24.78 -4.93
CA GLY A 197 -12.30 25.99 -4.41
C GLY A 197 -11.32 27.05 -3.93
N TYR A 198 -10.10 26.66 -3.60
CA TYR A 198 -9.03 27.58 -3.21
C TYR A 198 -7.87 27.67 -4.21
N GLY A 199 -8.03 27.09 -5.41
CA GLY A 199 -7.05 27.16 -6.51
C GLY A 199 -5.84 26.23 -6.32
N ALA A 200 -5.92 25.25 -5.42
CA ALA A 200 -4.93 24.20 -5.28
C ALA A 200 -5.25 23.02 -6.20
N MET A 201 -4.22 22.28 -6.64
CA MET A 201 -4.40 20.97 -7.26
C MET A 201 -4.61 19.93 -6.18
N LEU A 202 -5.29 18.82 -6.54
CA LEU A 202 -5.44 17.63 -5.69
C LEU A 202 -4.63 16.48 -6.28
N MET A 203 -3.67 15.98 -5.51
CA MET A 203 -3.00 14.69 -5.74
C MET A 203 -3.53 13.68 -4.73
N VAL A 204 -3.89 12.48 -5.21
CA VAL A 204 -4.28 11.38 -4.32
C VAL A 204 -3.30 10.23 -4.46
N ASP A 205 -2.62 9.89 -3.36
CA ASP A 205 -1.87 8.66 -3.23
C ASP A 205 -2.81 7.55 -2.69
N MET A 206 -3.31 6.71 -3.61
CA MET A 206 -4.21 5.61 -3.25
C MET A 206 -3.48 4.30 -2.97
N ALA A 207 -2.18 4.32 -2.69
CA ALA A 207 -1.34 3.12 -2.59
C ALA A 207 -1.94 2.04 -1.70
N HIS A 208 -2.47 2.39 -0.53
CA HIS A 208 -3.05 1.41 0.39
C HIS A 208 -4.38 0.82 -0.09
N ILE A 209 -5.18 1.61 -0.78
CA ILE A 209 -6.54 1.24 -1.19
C ILE A 209 -6.68 0.91 -2.67
N ALA A 210 -5.60 0.91 -3.45
CA ALA A 210 -5.68 0.73 -4.91
C ALA A 210 -6.42 -0.55 -5.34
N GLY A 211 -6.20 -1.66 -4.63
CA GLY A 211 -6.94 -2.90 -4.88
C GLY A 211 -8.42 -2.80 -4.51
N LEU A 212 -8.77 -2.04 -3.47
CA LEU A 212 -10.15 -1.80 -3.08
C LEU A 212 -10.87 -0.89 -4.09
N VAL A 213 -10.18 0.12 -4.61
CA VAL A 213 -10.69 0.98 -5.69
C VAL A 213 -10.91 0.14 -6.96
N ALA A 214 -9.93 -0.68 -7.37
CA ALA A 214 -10.05 -1.57 -8.52
C ALA A 214 -11.17 -2.58 -8.38
N GLY A 215 -11.40 -3.08 -7.16
CA GLY A 215 -12.47 -4.03 -6.82
C GLY A 215 -13.83 -3.38 -6.51
N GLY A 216 -13.94 -2.04 -6.55
CA GLY A 216 -15.18 -1.31 -6.28
C GLY A 216 -15.59 -1.27 -4.80
N GLN A 217 -14.65 -1.46 -3.87
CA GLN A 217 -14.89 -1.43 -2.42
C GLN A 217 -14.50 -0.10 -1.76
N HIS A 218 -13.98 0.86 -2.53
CA HIS A 218 -13.69 2.22 -2.08
C HIS A 218 -13.96 3.19 -3.23
N GLN A 219 -14.34 4.44 -2.91
CA GLN A 219 -14.49 5.51 -3.89
C GLN A 219 -13.20 5.65 -4.70
N SER A 220 -13.32 5.76 -6.04
CA SER A 220 -12.19 6.05 -6.90
C SER A 220 -11.81 7.54 -6.83
N PRO A 221 -10.52 7.87 -6.64
CA PRO A 221 -10.07 9.26 -6.71
C PRO A 221 -9.95 9.79 -8.14
N VAL A 222 -9.91 8.90 -9.16
CA VAL A 222 -9.60 9.26 -10.56
C VAL A 222 -10.55 10.30 -11.16
N PRO A 223 -11.87 10.31 -10.87
CA PRO A 223 -12.77 11.36 -11.37
C PRO A 223 -12.56 12.73 -10.72
N TYR A 224 -11.95 12.82 -9.56
CA TYR A 224 -11.89 14.01 -8.72
C TYR A 224 -10.51 14.64 -8.65
N ALA A 225 -9.46 13.82 -8.60
CA ALA A 225 -8.08 14.30 -8.47
C ALA A 225 -7.46 14.73 -9.80
N ASP A 226 -6.57 15.72 -9.76
CA ASP A 226 -5.76 16.13 -10.91
C ASP A 226 -4.75 15.05 -11.29
N VAL A 227 -4.14 14.42 -10.27
CA VAL A 227 -3.20 13.32 -10.41
C VAL A 227 -3.45 12.27 -9.32
N VAL A 228 -3.40 11.01 -9.71
CA VAL A 228 -3.47 9.88 -8.77
C VAL A 228 -2.16 9.09 -8.85
N THR A 229 -1.57 8.81 -7.72
CA THR A 229 -0.42 7.90 -7.61
C THR A 229 -0.80 6.65 -6.84
N THR A 230 -0.07 5.58 -7.06
CA THR A 230 -0.21 4.35 -6.27
C THR A 230 1.04 3.50 -6.32
N THR A 231 1.15 2.59 -5.36
CA THR A 231 1.98 1.39 -5.46
C THR A 231 1.21 0.26 -6.13
N THR A 232 1.91 -0.75 -6.62
CA THR A 232 1.28 -1.92 -7.25
C THR A 232 1.26 -3.17 -6.37
N HIS A 233 1.94 -3.16 -5.22
CA HIS A 233 2.25 -4.36 -4.41
C HIS A 233 1.46 -4.51 -3.09
N LYS A 234 0.51 -3.62 -2.79
CA LYS A 234 -0.30 -3.69 -1.55
C LYS A 234 -1.64 -4.41 -1.83
N THR A 235 -2.77 -3.75 -1.60
CA THR A 235 -4.09 -4.34 -1.91
C THR A 235 -4.27 -4.71 -3.38
N LEU A 236 -3.51 -4.08 -4.29
CA LEU A 236 -3.56 -4.40 -5.73
C LEU A 236 -2.86 -5.73 -6.07
N ARG A 237 -2.06 -6.29 -5.17
CA ARG A 237 -1.45 -7.63 -5.26
C ARG A 237 -0.54 -7.83 -6.48
N GLY A 238 0.25 -6.82 -6.82
CA GLY A 238 1.21 -6.86 -7.93
C GLY A 238 2.67 -6.79 -7.49
N PRO A 239 3.60 -6.60 -8.44
CA PRO A 239 5.01 -6.43 -8.14
C PRO A 239 5.26 -5.14 -7.37
N ARG A 240 6.39 -5.05 -6.67
CA ARG A 240 6.84 -3.78 -6.08
C ARG A 240 7.14 -2.78 -7.18
N GLY A 241 6.40 -1.68 -7.18
CA GLY A 241 6.49 -0.64 -8.20
C GLY A 241 5.51 0.50 -7.92
N GLY A 242 5.51 1.51 -8.78
CA GLY A 242 4.59 2.65 -8.76
C GLY A 242 3.80 2.80 -10.05
N LEU A 243 2.77 3.63 -10.00
CA LEU A 243 1.89 3.98 -11.11
C LEU A 243 1.40 5.41 -10.91
N ILE A 244 1.27 6.17 -11.99
CA ILE A 244 0.66 7.50 -12.00
C ILE A 244 -0.48 7.52 -13.01
N LEU A 245 -1.61 8.09 -12.62
CA LEU A 245 -2.83 8.20 -13.43
C LEU A 245 -3.29 9.65 -13.48
N THR A 246 -3.83 10.08 -14.61
CA THR A 246 -4.50 11.37 -14.73
C THR A 246 -5.50 11.38 -15.90
N ASN A 247 -6.49 12.25 -15.83
CA ASN A 247 -7.40 12.52 -16.95
C ASN A 247 -6.99 13.73 -17.78
N ASN A 248 -5.89 14.40 -17.42
CA ASN A 248 -5.46 15.66 -18.02
C ASN A 248 -4.26 15.43 -18.96
N GLU A 249 -4.44 15.70 -20.24
CA GLU A 249 -3.41 15.54 -21.27
C GLU A 249 -2.17 16.43 -21.04
N TYR A 250 -2.36 17.63 -20.53
CA TYR A 250 -1.23 18.50 -20.22
C TYR A 250 -0.40 17.96 -19.05
N LEU A 251 -1.06 17.44 -18.02
CA LEU A 251 -0.37 16.89 -16.86
C LEU A 251 0.41 15.62 -17.20
N ILE A 252 -0.16 14.70 -18.01
CA ILE A 252 0.59 13.49 -18.38
C ILE A 252 1.87 13.78 -19.14
N LYS A 253 1.87 14.78 -20.01
CA LYS A 253 3.10 15.20 -20.73
C LYS A 253 4.17 15.69 -19.76
N ARG A 254 3.80 16.48 -18.76
CA ARG A 254 4.73 16.95 -17.71
C ARG A 254 5.21 15.80 -16.81
N ILE A 255 4.32 14.89 -16.42
CA ILE A 255 4.63 13.72 -15.62
C ILE A 255 5.60 12.79 -16.37
N ASN A 256 5.35 12.54 -17.66
CA ASN A 256 6.25 11.72 -18.47
C ASN A 256 7.65 12.34 -18.53
N SER A 257 7.75 13.67 -18.75
CA SER A 257 9.04 14.37 -18.71
C SER A 257 9.69 14.34 -17.31
N ALA A 258 8.89 14.39 -16.25
CA ALA A 258 9.39 14.30 -14.87
C ALA A 258 9.89 12.89 -14.50
N ILE A 259 9.29 11.86 -15.05
CA ILE A 259 9.79 10.49 -14.91
C ILE A 259 11.06 10.34 -15.74
N PHE A 260 10.97 10.50 -17.05
CA PHE A 260 12.14 10.41 -17.92
C PHE A 260 12.22 11.65 -18.83
N PRO A 261 13.33 12.37 -18.82
CA PRO A 261 14.60 12.11 -18.11
C PRO A 261 14.70 12.72 -16.68
N GLY A 262 13.60 13.24 -16.13
CA GLY A 262 13.63 14.12 -14.94
C GLY A 262 14.13 13.44 -13.65
N THR A 263 13.60 12.26 -13.31
CA THR A 263 13.88 11.59 -12.02
C THR A 263 14.32 10.14 -12.17
N GLN A 264 14.16 9.53 -13.35
CA GLN A 264 14.57 8.16 -13.67
C GLN A 264 15.32 8.12 -15.01
N GLY A 265 16.08 7.03 -15.25
CA GLY A 265 16.64 6.63 -16.52
C GLY A 265 15.85 5.50 -17.15
N GLY A 266 16.52 4.39 -17.51
CA GLY A 266 15.87 3.23 -18.11
C GLY A 266 14.77 2.61 -17.27
N PRO A 267 13.59 2.34 -17.84
CA PRO A 267 12.51 1.69 -17.15
C PRO A 267 12.85 0.23 -16.83
N LEU A 268 12.22 -0.31 -15.79
CA LEU A 268 12.35 -1.72 -15.40
C LEU A 268 11.31 -2.54 -16.16
N GLU A 269 11.61 -2.96 -17.39
CA GLU A 269 10.64 -3.60 -18.28
C GLU A 269 10.11 -4.93 -17.74
N HIS A 270 10.91 -5.69 -16.98
CA HIS A 270 10.49 -6.90 -16.29
C HIS A 270 9.47 -6.58 -15.16
N VAL A 271 9.61 -5.45 -14.47
CA VAL A 271 8.61 -4.98 -13.48
C VAL A 271 7.35 -4.49 -14.17
N ILE A 272 7.48 -3.80 -15.31
CA ILE A 272 6.33 -3.33 -16.11
C ILE A 272 5.54 -4.52 -16.65
N ALA A 273 6.20 -5.57 -17.11
CA ALA A 273 5.55 -6.82 -17.49
C ALA A 273 4.76 -7.44 -16.32
N ALA A 274 5.36 -7.49 -15.14
CA ALA A 274 4.69 -7.96 -13.94
C ALA A 274 3.49 -7.08 -13.52
N LYS A 275 3.58 -5.75 -13.70
CA LYS A 275 2.43 -4.84 -13.55
C LYS A 275 1.34 -5.16 -14.56
N ALA A 276 1.69 -5.44 -15.82
CA ALA A 276 0.73 -5.83 -16.85
C ALA A 276 -0.02 -7.13 -16.48
N VAL A 277 0.67 -8.13 -15.91
CA VAL A 277 0.05 -9.34 -15.36
C VAL A 277 -0.90 -8.99 -14.22
N CYS A 278 -0.44 -8.25 -13.24
CA CYS A 278 -1.24 -7.80 -12.09
C CYS A 278 -2.53 -7.09 -12.52
N PHE A 279 -2.43 -6.12 -13.42
CA PHE A 279 -3.60 -5.38 -13.91
C PHE A 279 -4.55 -6.30 -14.69
N GLY A 280 -4.00 -7.27 -15.45
CA GLY A 280 -4.80 -8.29 -16.12
C GLY A 280 -5.56 -9.20 -15.16
N GLU A 281 -4.95 -9.56 -14.03
CA GLU A 281 -5.62 -10.30 -12.94
C GLU A 281 -6.68 -9.44 -12.26
N ALA A 282 -6.38 -8.17 -11.99
CA ALA A 282 -7.29 -7.23 -11.33
C ALA A 282 -8.52 -6.85 -12.17
N LEU A 283 -8.46 -7.00 -13.50
CA LEU A 283 -9.59 -6.80 -14.39
C LEU A 283 -10.59 -7.97 -14.39
N LYS A 284 -10.23 -9.11 -13.80
CA LYS A 284 -11.10 -10.29 -13.74
C LYS A 284 -12.15 -10.16 -12.62
N PRO A 285 -13.34 -10.81 -12.78
CA PRO A 285 -14.40 -10.78 -11.75
C PRO A 285 -13.93 -11.30 -10.39
N GLU A 286 -13.02 -12.28 -10.36
CA GLU A 286 -12.50 -12.89 -9.16
C GLU A 286 -11.75 -11.89 -8.27
N PHE A 287 -11.17 -10.83 -8.85
CA PHE A 287 -10.52 -9.78 -8.11
C PHE A 287 -11.51 -8.90 -7.34
N LYS A 288 -12.70 -8.67 -7.88
CA LYS A 288 -13.76 -7.94 -7.16
C LYS A 288 -14.22 -8.72 -5.93
N GLU A 289 -14.35 -10.03 -6.07
CA GLU A 289 -14.69 -10.91 -4.95
C GLU A 289 -13.56 -10.94 -3.91
N TYR A 290 -12.31 -10.97 -4.33
CA TYR A 290 -11.15 -10.85 -3.45
C TYR A 290 -11.16 -9.52 -2.67
N ALA A 291 -11.39 -8.39 -3.33
CA ALA A 291 -11.46 -7.09 -2.69
C ALA A 291 -12.62 -7.01 -1.67
N ARG A 292 -13.79 -7.60 -1.99
CA ARG A 292 -14.93 -7.70 -1.09
C ARG A 292 -14.56 -8.50 0.18
N LYS A 293 -13.89 -9.64 0.00
CA LYS A 293 -13.43 -10.49 1.12
C LYS A 293 -12.40 -9.81 2.00
N ILE A 294 -11.53 -8.96 1.46
CA ILE A 294 -10.58 -8.16 2.26
C ILE A 294 -11.35 -7.31 3.29
N VAL A 295 -12.38 -6.58 2.82
CA VAL A 295 -13.18 -5.70 3.69
C VAL A 295 -14.03 -6.52 4.66
N GLU A 296 -14.62 -7.63 4.21
CA GLU A 296 -15.38 -8.56 5.05
C GLU A 296 -14.52 -9.11 6.19
N ASN A 297 -13.31 -9.58 5.88
CA ASN A 297 -12.35 -10.06 6.86
C ASN A 297 -11.93 -8.97 7.84
N ALA A 298 -11.68 -7.74 7.35
CA ALA A 298 -11.35 -6.60 8.20
C ALA A 298 -12.50 -6.26 9.17
N LYS A 299 -13.74 -6.31 8.70
CA LYS A 299 -14.92 -6.13 9.54
C LYS A 299 -15.12 -7.24 10.58
N ALA A 300 -14.86 -8.48 10.21
CA ALA A 300 -14.90 -9.59 11.16
C ALA A 300 -13.82 -9.43 12.24
N LEU A 301 -12.61 -9.07 11.84
CA LEU A 301 -11.50 -8.82 12.77
C LEU A 301 -11.79 -7.63 13.70
N GLU A 302 -12.40 -6.54 13.19
CA GLU A 302 -12.90 -5.40 13.98
C GLU A 302 -13.87 -5.86 15.07
N ALA A 303 -14.92 -6.59 14.67
CA ALA A 303 -15.96 -7.02 15.59
C ALA A 303 -15.41 -7.93 16.70
N GLU A 304 -14.56 -8.88 16.34
CA GLU A 304 -14.00 -9.84 17.27
C GLU A 304 -12.98 -9.22 18.23
N LEU A 305 -12.11 -8.30 17.74
CA LEU A 305 -11.18 -7.56 18.61
C LEU A 305 -11.93 -6.68 19.60
N THR A 306 -12.95 -5.95 19.12
CA THR A 306 -13.78 -5.08 19.97
C THR A 306 -14.52 -5.89 21.05
N ALA A 307 -15.07 -7.06 20.68
CA ALA A 307 -15.73 -7.95 21.63
C ALA A 307 -14.80 -8.47 22.74
N ARG A 308 -13.48 -8.50 22.49
CA ARG A 308 -12.44 -8.89 23.46
C ARG A 308 -11.85 -7.70 24.22
N GLY A 309 -12.41 -6.51 24.06
CA GLY A 309 -11.97 -5.30 24.75
C GLY A 309 -10.79 -4.60 24.11
N VAL A 310 -10.32 -5.02 22.92
CA VAL A 310 -9.24 -4.35 22.19
C VAL A 310 -9.78 -3.04 21.58
N LYS A 311 -9.18 -1.92 21.95
CA LYS A 311 -9.54 -0.61 21.44
C LYS A 311 -8.98 -0.38 20.05
N LEU A 312 -9.79 0.18 19.15
CA LEU A 312 -9.42 0.50 17.78
C LEU A 312 -9.53 2.00 17.52
N VAL A 313 -8.54 2.58 16.87
CA VAL A 313 -8.57 3.98 16.44
C VAL A 313 -9.78 4.22 15.55
N SER A 314 -10.45 5.33 15.74
CA SER A 314 -11.72 5.71 15.08
C SER A 314 -12.89 4.73 15.25
N GLY A 315 -12.79 3.81 16.21
CA GLY A 315 -13.81 2.81 16.51
C GLY A 315 -13.97 1.72 15.46
N GLY A 316 -12.96 1.46 14.62
CA GLY A 316 -12.97 0.37 13.63
C GLY A 316 -12.48 0.76 12.24
N THR A 317 -12.93 0.07 11.18
CA THR A 317 -12.43 0.24 9.81
C THR A 317 -13.54 0.28 8.75
N ASP A 318 -13.30 0.97 7.64
CA ASP A 318 -14.12 0.93 6.42
C ASP A 318 -13.34 0.32 5.24
N ASN A 319 -12.09 -0.14 5.48
CA ASN A 319 -11.21 -0.63 4.42
C ASN A 319 -10.50 -1.95 4.82
N HIS A 320 -9.23 -2.13 4.47
CA HIS A 320 -8.45 -3.36 4.67
C HIS A 320 -7.59 -3.38 5.94
N LEU A 321 -7.48 -2.26 6.63
CA LEU A 321 -6.59 -2.12 7.79
C LEU A 321 -7.32 -1.70 9.05
N LEU A 322 -6.77 -2.09 10.18
CA LEU A 322 -7.16 -1.64 11.50
C LEU A 322 -5.92 -1.08 12.22
N LEU A 323 -6.16 -0.11 13.09
CA LEU A 323 -5.12 0.43 13.96
C LEU A 323 -5.54 0.18 15.42
N ILE A 324 -4.85 -0.74 16.07
CA ILE A 324 -5.03 -1.07 17.48
C ILE A 324 -4.50 0.10 18.31
N ASP A 325 -5.25 0.52 19.30
CA ASP A 325 -4.91 1.60 20.23
C ASP A 325 -4.61 1.03 21.63
N LEU A 326 -3.35 1.07 22.03
CA LEU A 326 -2.83 0.61 23.32
C LEU A 326 -2.48 1.77 24.25
N THR A 327 -3.06 2.95 24.02
CA THR A 327 -2.74 4.16 24.82
C THR A 327 -3.01 3.94 26.31
N ASP A 328 -4.09 3.23 26.62
CA ASP A 328 -4.56 2.97 27.99
C ASP A 328 -4.12 1.60 28.52
N GLU A 329 -3.31 0.85 27.76
CA GLU A 329 -2.83 -0.48 28.11
C GLU A 329 -1.39 -0.46 28.62
N ASP A 330 -1.03 -1.41 29.47
CA ASP A 330 0.34 -1.65 29.90
C ASP A 330 1.24 -2.10 28.75
N CYS A 331 0.68 -2.89 27.82
CA CYS A 331 1.34 -3.35 26.61
C CYS A 331 1.57 -2.19 25.64
N THR A 332 2.79 -1.99 25.16
CA THR A 332 3.15 -0.99 24.17
C THR A 332 3.04 -1.53 22.75
N GLY A 333 3.03 -0.65 21.73
CA GLY A 333 3.07 -1.07 20.33
C GLY A 333 4.29 -1.94 20.00
N LYS A 334 5.46 -1.61 20.59
CA LYS A 334 6.69 -2.39 20.43
C LYS A 334 6.60 -3.76 21.06
N GLU A 335 6.01 -3.86 22.25
CA GLU A 335 5.84 -5.13 22.94
C GLU A 335 4.84 -6.02 22.21
N LEU A 336 3.71 -5.49 21.77
CA LEU A 336 2.75 -6.26 20.98
C LEU A 336 3.36 -6.72 19.64
N GLU A 337 4.08 -5.86 18.90
CA GLU A 337 4.81 -6.24 17.70
C GLU A 337 5.75 -7.43 17.96
N HIS A 338 6.50 -7.40 19.07
CA HIS A 338 7.42 -8.47 19.48
C HIS A 338 6.67 -9.74 19.88
N ASN A 339 5.64 -9.64 20.72
CA ASN A 339 4.84 -10.80 21.16
C ASN A 339 4.20 -11.53 19.97
N LEU A 340 3.69 -10.77 18.99
CA LEU A 340 3.12 -11.33 17.77
C LEU A 340 4.18 -12.06 16.93
N ASP A 341 5.37 -11.46 16.77
CA ASP A 341 6.47 -12.07 15.99
C ASP A 341 6.94 -13.39 16.63
N GLU A 342 7.02 -13.47 17.96
CA GLU A 342 7.40 -14.69 18.66
C GLU A 342 6.42 -15.87 18.48
N VAL A 343 5.19 -15.60 18.08
CA VAL A 343 4.16 -16.60 17.77
C VAL A 343 3.81 -16.68 16.29
N HIS A 344 4.69 -16.18 15.43
CA HIS A 344 4.56 -16.21 13.96
C HIS A 344 3.35 -15.43 13.42
N ILE A 345 3.02 -14.30 14.02
CA ILE A 345 2.10 -13.30 13.47
C ILE A 345 2.90 -12.04 13.16
N THR A 346 2.96 -11.67 11.88
CA THR A 346 3.73 -10.51 11.43
C THR A 346 2.84 -9.27 11.35
N ALA A 347 3.17 -8.23 12.11
CA ALA A 347 2.49 -6.94 12.13
C ALA A 347 3.53 -5.82 12.29
N ASN A 348 3.10 -4.55 12.29
CA ASN A 348 4.02 -3.47 12.57
C ASN A 348 3.46 -2.49 13.62
N LYS A 349 4.32 -2.08 14.57
CA LYS A 349 3.99 -0.97 15.46
C LYS A 349 3.73 0.30 14.66
N ASN A 350 2.84 1.14 15.18
CA ASN A 350 2.40 2.37 14.54
C ASN A 350 2.03 3.41 15.60
N THR A 351 2.27 4.69 15.29
CA THR A 351 1.73 5.77 16.13
C THR A 351 0.21 5.82 16.04
N VAL A 352 -0.43 6.29 17.08
CA VAL A 352 -1.87 6.59 17.11
C VAL A 352 -2.10 8.10 17.17
N PRO A 353 -3.25 8.63 16.75
CA PRO A 353 -3.57 10.04 16.95
C PRO A 353 -3.45 10.44 18.41
N GLY A 354 -2.72 11.52 18.69
CA GLY A 354 -2.43 11.95 20.06
C GLY A 354 -1.31 11.17 20.76
N GLU A 355 -0.47 10.47 20.01
CA GLU A 355 0.67 9.67 20.52
C GLU A 355 1.51 10.40 21.55
N LYS A 356 1.73 9.76 22.70
CA LYS A 356 2.53 10.29 23.81
C LYS A 356 3.86 9.55 23.98
N ARG A 357 3.96 8.30 23.48
CA ARG A 357 5.19 7.50 23.52
C ARG A 357 6.13 7.89 22.37
N SER A 358 7.40 7.53 22.47
CA SER A 358 8.35 7.80 21.40
C SER A 358 8.01 6.99 20.13
N PRO A 359 8.41 7.44 18.92
CA PRO A 359 8.18 6.71 17.67
C PRO A 359 8.82 5.31 17.62
N PHE A 360 9.77 5.03 18.52
CA PHE A 360 10.41 3.70 18.64
C PHE A 360 9.66 2.74 19.55
N VAL A 361 8.70 3.22 20.33
CA VAL A 361 7.86 2.44 21.25
C VAL A 361 6.45 2.35 20.74
N THR A 362 5.81 3.49 20.47
CA THR A 362 4.44 3.69 20.00
C THR A 362 3.35 3.16 20.93
N SER A 363 2.13 3.65 20.73
CA SER A 363 0.94 3.18 21.43
C SER A 363 0.00 2.38 20.53
N GLY A 364 0.44 1.96 19.36
CA GLY A 364 -0.41 1.22 18.45
C GLY A 364 0.31 0.16 17.62
N VAL A 365 -0.50 -0.72 17.05
CA VAL A 365 -0.09 -1.70 16.04
C VAL A 365 -1.07 -1.65 14.89
N ARG A 366 -0.55 -1.51 13.66
CA ARG A 366 -1.34 -1.59 12.44
C ARG A 366 -1.39 -3.02 11.94
N ILE A 367 -2.60 -3.50 11.64
CA ILE A 367 -2.85 -4.81 11.05
C ILE A 367 -3.73 -4.68 9.81
N GLY A 368 -3.72 -5.66 8.93
CA GLY A 368 -4.53 -5.67 7.73
C GLY A 368 -4.78 -7.07 7.18
N THR A 369 -5.75 -7.19 6.31
CA THR A 369 -6.28 -8.47 5.83
C THR A 369 -5.94 -8.88 4.39
N PRO A 370 -5.18 -8.10 3.56
CA PRO A 370 -4.95 -8.48 2.16
C PRO A 370 -4.21 -9.81 1.99
N ALA A 371 -3.11 -10.02 2.71
CA ALA A 371 -2.29 -11.22 2.59
C ALA A 371 -3.00 -12.50 3.07
N VAL A 372 -3.65 -12.46 4.23
CA VAL A 372 -4.44 -13.59 4.75
C VAL A 372 -5.63 -13.91 3.86
N THR A 373 -6.28 -12.90 3.26
CA THR A 373 -7.36 -13.09 2.28
C THR A 373 -6.82 -13.74 1.00
N THR A 374 -5.67 -13.33 0.48
CA THR A 374 -5.02 -13.99 -0.65
C THR A 374 -4.68 -15.43 -0.32
N ARG A 375 -4.24 -15.71 0.90
CA ARG A 375 -3.95 -17.07 1.38
C ARG A 375 -5.18 -17.96 1.46
N GLY A 376 -6.39 -17.38 1.45
CA GLY A 376 -7.66 -18.09 1.43
C GLY A 376 -8.39 -18.12 2.77
N MET A 377 -7.89 -17.42 3.77
CA MET A 377 -8.54 -17.28 5.07
C MET A 377 -9.79 -16.41 4.95
N GLY A 378 -10.82 -16.75 5.72
CA GLY A 378 -12.12 -16.08 5.77
C GLY A 378 -12.49 -15.62 7.16
N VAL A 379 -13.77 -15.29 7.34
CA VAL A 379 -14.32 -14.72 8.59
C VAL A 379 -14.04 -15.61 9.80
N GLU A 380 -14.15 -16.93 9.66
CA GLU A 380 -13.91 -17.86 10.80
C GLU A 380 -12.45 -17.84 11.24
N GLU A 381 -11.51 -17.73 10.30
CA GLU A 381 -10.09 -17.59 10.62
C GLU A 381 -9.78 -16.25 11.27
N MET A 382 -10.52 -15.18 10.90
CA MET A 382 -10.37 -13.85 11.53
C MET A 382 -10.73 -13.89 13.03
N LYS A 383 -11.70 -14.72 13.44
CA LYS A 383 -12.03 -14.91 14.85
C LYS A 383 -10.85 -15.49 15.64
N ILE A 384 -10.20 -16.52 15.07
CA ILE A 384 -9.04 -17.15 15.70
C ILE A 384 -7.85 -16.17 15.77
N ILE A 385 -7.63 -15.39 14.70
CA ILE A 385 -6.58 -14.37 14.67
C ILE A 385 -6.84 -13.28 15.71
N ALA A 386 -8.09 -12.84 15.86
CA ALA A 386 -8.48 -11.87 16.88
C ALA A 386 -8.23 -12.39 18.32
N ASP A 387 -8.55 -13.67 18.57
CA ASP A 387 -8.23 -14.32 19.85
C ASP A 387 -6.73 -14.31 20.11
N CYS A 388 -5.91 -14.69 19.12
CA CYS A 388 -4.46 -14.68 19.24
C CYS A 388 -3.92 -13.28 19.55
N ILE A 389 -4.42 -12.24 18.87
CA ILE A 389 -3.99 -10.86 19.09
C ILE A 389 -4.37 -10.38 20.50
N ALA A 390 -5.61 -10.65 20.95
CA ALA A 390 -6.07 -10.28 22.28
C ALA A 390 -5.24 -10.98 23.37
N ASP A 391 -4.98 -12.28 23.21
CA ASP A 391 -4.11 -13.05 24.10
C ASP A 391 -2.67 -12.48 24.13
N CYS A 392 -2.14 -12.00 23.00
CA CYS A 392 -0.84 -11.32 22.94
C CYS A 392 -0.81 -9.98 23.69
N ILE A 393 -1.94 -9.28 23.80
CA ILE A 393 -2.07 -8.01 24.53
C ILE A 393 -2.22 -8.28 26.04
N PHE A 394 -3.13 -9.19 26.43
CA PHE A 394 -3.60 -9.28 27.81
C PHE A 394 -3.00 -10.42 28.62
N ASP A 395 -2.52 -11.50 28.00
CA ASP A 395 -2.07 -12.72 28.72
C ASP A 395 -0.99 -13.52 27.97
N PHE A 396 -0.05 -12.82 27.33
CA PHE A 396 0.95 -13.44 26.46
C PHE A 396 1.75 -14.53 27.16
N ALA A 397 2.27 -14.23 28.36
CA ALA A 397 3.15 -15.16 29.08
C ALA A 397 2.51 -16.51 29.39
N ALA A 398 1.21 -16.54 29.71
CA ALA A 398 0.49 -17.78 30.00
C ALA A 398 0.02 -18.52 28.74
N LYS A 399 -0.15 -17.82 27.61
CA LYS A 399 -0.81 -18.36 26.42
C LYS A 399 0.10 -18.53 25.21
N LYS A 400 1.37 -18.14 25.27
CA LYS A 400 2.32 -18.14 24.15
C LYS A 400 2.31 -19.45 23.35
N ASP A 401 2.43 -20.60 24.01
CA ASP A 401 2.50 -21.90 23.34
C ASP A 401 1.17 -22.28 22.67
N ASP A 402 0.04 -21.93 23.29
CA ASP A 402 -1.28 -22.13 22.70
C ASP A 402 -1.50 -21.26 21.47
N ILE A 403 -1.10 -19.97 21.52
CA ILE A 403 -1.15 -19.05 20.38
C ILE A 403 -0.31 -19.62 19.23
N ALA A 404 0.94 -20.00 19.49
CA ALA A 404 1.83 -20.54 18.47
C ALA A 404 1.25 -21.80 17.81
N LYS A 405 0.59 -22.67 18.59
CA LYS A 405 -0.11 -23.84 18.06
C LYS A 405 -1.29 -23.46 17.16
N ARG A 406 -2.15 -22.52 17.59
CA ARG A 406 -3.28 -22.03 16.77
C ARG A 406 -2.80 -21.43 15.44
N VAL A 407 -1.71 -20.68 15.46
CA VAL A 407 -1.08 -20.11 14.25
C VAL A 407 -0.56 -21.22 13.34
N ALA A 408 0.13 -22.23 13.88
CA ALA A 408 0.62 -23.37 13.12
C ALA A 408 -0.53 -24.17 12.47
N ASP A 409 -1.61 -24.40 13.21
CA ASP A 409 -2.81 -25.09 12.69
C ASP A 409 -3.46 -24.30 11.55
N LEU A 410 -3.56 -22.98 11.66
CA LEU A 410 -4.08 -22.11 10.58
C LEU A 410 -3.18 -22.13 9.36
N THR A 411 -1.89 -21.97 9.51
CA THR A 411 -0.96 -21.94 8.39
C THR A 411 -0.86 -23.28 7.66
N ALA A 412 -1.00 -24.40 8.38
CA ALA A 412 -1.09 -25.74 7.78
C ALA A 412 -2.39 -25.96 6.99
N LYS A 413 -3.52 -25.40 7.47
CA LYS A 413 -4.82 -25.47 6.77
C LYS A 413 -4.83 -24.66 5.46
N PHE A 414 -4.04 -23.58 5.40
CA PHE A 414 -3.96 -22.68 4.27
C PHE A 414 -2.50 -22.59 3.76
N PRO A 415 -1.97 -23.65 3.15
CA PRO A 415 -0.59 -23.68 2.68
C PRO A 415 -0.33 -22.64 1.60
N LEU A 416 0.91 -22.14 1.54
CA LEU A 416 1.34 -21.11 0.61
C LEU A 416 2.36 -21.66 -0.38
N TYR A 417 2.11 -21.52 -1.70
CA TYR A 417 3.02 -21.94 -2.78
C TYR A 417 3.43 -23.43 -2.71
N GLU A 418 2.45 -24.31 -2.50
CA GLU A 418 2.62 -25.76 -2.51
C GLU A 418 1.99 -26.41 -3.77
#